data_9b51dd082644e9e6243624546ada87c9
#
_entry.id   9b51dd082644e9e6243624546ada87c9
#
_cell.length_a   1.000
_cell.length_b   1.000
_cell.length_c   1.000
_cell.angle_alpha   90.00
_cell.angle_beta   90.00
_cell.angle_gamma   90.00
#
_symmetry.space_group_name_H-M   'P 1'
#
loop_
_entity.id
_entity.type
_entity.pdbx_description
1 polymer ?
#
loop_
_entity_poly.entity_id
_entity_poly.type
_entity_poly.pdbx_seq_one_letter_code
_entity_poly.pdbx_strand_id
1 'polypeptide(L)'
;MSNSFVNKLSADYHNHPQAHRTDLPYSFDVLEPWALKAKELGLKDLAFTDHDRYKEGFSFIEIDKLQQRHPEINFRAGIEIDNDPETSQSGFAWLEKNYDKLDFVLGSVHFVEGFAFDHPHYIKEYEKYDINHLYREYYKNLRTIAASGFIDSMAHLDLIKIFKFFPTEDMTEIYDETLSVIKENGLSIEISTAGLRKPIGEIYPAKEIVKMAQEKDISFTIASDAHSYKDLSHNYDKLANFLNEMNISKVAVYEKHKKTLINAFL
;
A
#
# COMPACT_ATOMS: atom_id res chain seq x y z
N MET A 1 -19.47 -15.71 28.59
CA MET A 1 -18.12 -15.71 28.03
C MET A 1 -18.29 -15.71 26.51
N SER A 2 -18.29 -14.54 25.91
CA SER A 2 -18.38 -14.42 24.45
C SER A 2 -17.03 -14.82 23.87
N ASN A 3 -16.96 -15.97 23.21
CA ASN A 3 -15.86 -16.28 22.29
C ASN A 3 -15.90 -15.23 21.17
N SER A 4 -15.19 -14.14 21.37
CA SER A 4 -14.84 -13.28 20.25
C SER A 4 -13.83 -14.08 19.41
N PHE A 5 -14.29 -14.77 18.40
CA PHE A 5 -13.43 -15.11 17.28
C PHE A 5 -12.97 -13.77 16.71
N VAL A 6 -11.81 -13.31 17.16
CA VAL A 6 -11.12 -12.21 16.50
C VAL A 6 -10.79 -12.76 15.11
N ASN A 7 -11.50 -12.28 14.08
CA ASN A 7 -11.22 -12.63 12.70
C ASN A 7 -9.81 -12.11 12.38
N LYS A 8 -8.81 -12.99 12.56
CA LYS A 8 -7.42 -12.66 12.23
C LYS A 8 -7.30 -12.58 10.71
N LEU A 9 -6.67 -11.54 10.24
CA LEU A 9 -6.39 -11.37 8.82
C LEU A 9 -5.12 -12.13 8.42
N SER A 10 -5.06 -12.57 7.17
CA SER A 10 -4.07 -13.54 6.70
C SER A 10 -2.81 -12.90 6.10
N ALA A 11 -2.86 -11.63 5.72
CA ALA A 11 -1.79 -10.97 4.96
C ALA A 11 -1.58 -9.51 5.37
N ASP A 12 -0.39 -8.96 5.04
CA ASP A 12 -0.09 -7.53 5.12
C ASP A 12 0.89 -7.17 4.00
N TYR A 13 0.44 -6.32 3.07
CA TYR A 13 1.11 -6.10 1.78
C TYR A 13 1.77 -4.73 1.63
N HIS A 14 1.91 -3.96 2.73
CA HIS A 14 2.57 -2.66 2.71
C HIS A 14 3.34 -2.43 4.01
N ASN A 15 4.67 -2.62 3.94
CA ASN A 15 5.54 -2.55 5.10
C ASN A 15 6.92 -2.01 4.74
N HIS A 16 7.45 -1.14 5.60
CA HIS A 16 8.71 -0.42 5.41
C HIS A 16 9.76 -0.79 6.46
N PRO A 17 10.50 -1.91 6.30
CA PRO A 17 11.56 -2.28 7.24
C PRO A 17 12.67 -1.24 7.39
N GLN A 18 12.98 -0.48 6.34
CA GLN A 18 13.97 0.59 6.38
C GLN A 18 13.47 1.87 7.07
N ALA A 19 12.16 1.99 7.32
CA ALA A 19 11.55 3.08 8.08
C ALA A 19 12.01 4.49 7.63
N HIS A 20 12.09 4.73 6.31
CA HIS A 20 12.58 5.97 5.69
C HIS A 20 14.06 6.29 6.01
N ARG A 21 14.90 5.26 6.22
CA ARG A 21 16.30 5.43 6.61
C ARG A 21 17.23 4.75 5.61
N THR A 22 18.19 5.51 5.10
CA THR A 22 19.24 4.99 4.21
C THR A 22 20.32 4.19 4.96
N ASP A 23 20.48 4.41 6.27
CA ASP A 23 21.42 3.71 7.14
C ASP A 23 20.88 2.41 7.75
N LEU A 24 19.70 1.97 7.28
CA LEU A 24 19.02 0.75 7.73
C LEU A 24 18.77 -0.23 6.56
N PRO A 25 19.84 -0.76 5.91
CA PRO A 25 19.66 -1.71 4.82
C PRO A 25 19.10 -3.04 5.34
N TYR A 26 18.48 -3.82 4.46
CA TYR A 26 18.01 -5.15 4.81
C TYR A 26 19.14 -6.01 5.31
N SER A 27 18.95 -6.55 6.48
CA SER A 27 19.83 -7.47 7.17
C SER A 27 18.98 -8.38 8.05
N PHE A 28 19.58 -9.43 8.57
CA PHE A 28 18.89 -10.30 9.51
C PHE A 28 18.30 -9.53 10.71
N ASP A 29 19.08 -8.63 11.31
CA ASP A 29 18.63 -7.85 12.48
C ASP A 29 17.47 -6.88 12.16
N VAL A 30 17.35 -6.45 10.90
CA VAL A 30 16.26 -5.58 10.44
C VAL A 30 15.00 -6.38 10.16
N LEU A 31 15.13 -7.56 9.50
CA LEU A 31 13.96 -8.31 9.00
C LEU A 31 13.41 -9.33 10.00
N GLU A 32 14.25 -9.95 10.85
CA GLU A 32 13.84 -10.96 11.83
C GLU A 32 12.74 -10.47 12.79
N PRO A 33 12.77 -9.25 13.35
CA PRO A 33 11.69 -8.74 14.19
C PRO A 33 10.32 -8.71 13.48
N TRP A 34 10.29 -8.47 12.17
CA TRP A 34 9.06 -8.50 11.35
C TRP A 34 8.52 -9.92 11.22
N ALA A 35 9.40 -10.91 10.97
CA ALA A 35 9.01 -12.31 10.87
C ALA A 35 8.44 -12.83 12.20
N LEU A 36 9.11 -12.52 13.32
CA LEU A 36 8.63 -12.91 14.63
C LEU A 36 7.27 -12.27 14.96
N LYS A 37 7.08 -11.00 14.60
CA LYS A 37 5.81 -10.30 14.80
C LYS A 37 4.72 -10.86 13.90
N ALA A 38 5.00 -11.14 12.65
CA ALA A 38 4.06 -11.76 11.72
C ALA A 38 3.60 -13.15 12.23
N LYS A 39 4.53 -13.93 12.77
CA LYS A 39 4.22 -15.22 13.40
C LYS A 39 3.32 -15.08 14.63
N GLU A 40 3.60 -14.12 15.51
CA GLU A 40 2.75 -13.78 16.68
C GLU A 40 1.32 -13.46 16.25
N LEU A 41 1.19 -12.66 15.17
CA LEU A 41 -0.10 -12.25 14.63
C LEU A 41 -0.82 -13.36 13.84
N GLY A 42 -0.07 -14.37 13.40
CA GLY A 42 -0.58 -15.50 12.62
C GLY A 42 -0.63 -15.22 11.11
N LEU A 43 0.01 -14.15 10.62
CA LEU A 43 0.07 -13.83 9.19
C LEU A 43 0.64 -15.00 8.39
N LYS A 44 0.15 -15.18 7.17
CA LYS A 44 0.59 -16.20 6.22
C LYS A 44 1.35 -15.62 5.04
N ASP A 45 1.11 -14.34 4.74
CA ASP A 45 1.73 -13.66 3.61
C ASP A 45 2.09 -12.23 4.03
N LEU A 46 3.35 -11.82 3.81
CA LEU A 46 3.90 -10.53 4.24
C LEU A 46 4.79 -9.95 3.15
N ALA A 47 4.44 -8.78 2.60
CA ALA A 47 5.27 -8.09 1.65
C ALA A 47 6.10 -6.98 2.33
N PHE A 48 7.38 -6.90 1.96
CA PHE A 48 8.25 -5.76 2.27
C PHE A 48 8.28 -4.84 1.06
N THR A 49 7.88 -3.59 1.25
CA THR A 49 7.62 -2.64 0.16
C THR A 49 8.19 -1.27 0.46
N ASP A 50 9.44 -1.21 0.93
CA ASP A 50 10.09 0.08 1.14
C ASP A 50 10.03 0.94 -0.13
N HIS A 51 9.99 2.27 0.06
CA HIS A 51 9.97 3.21 -1.06
C HIS A 51 11.19 3.05 -1.97
N ASP A 52 11.01 3.27 -3.24
CA ASP A 52 12.06 3.20 -4.27
C ASP A 52 13.26 4.12 -4.02
N ARG A 53 13.08 5.20 -3.27
CA ARG A 53 14.18 6.08 -2.84
C ARG A 53 15.18 5.38 -1.90
N TYR A 54 14.78 4.27 -1.27
CA TYR A 54 15.62 3.46 -0.37
C TYR A 54 16.10 2.15 -1.02
N LYS A 55 15.91 1.98 -2.31
CA LYS A 55 16.21 0.77 -3.09
C LYS A 55 17.64 0.23 -2.93
N GLU A 56 18.61 1.09 -2.63
CA GLU A 56 20.00 0.66 -2.42
C GLU A 56 20.18 -0.19 -1.16
N GLY A 57 19.30 -0.04 -0.19
CA GLY A 57 19.27 -0.87 1.02
C GLY A 57 18.47 -2.16 0.88
N PHE A 58 17.77 -2.37 -0.24
CA PHE A 58 16.96 -3.56 -0.48
C PHE A 58 17.83 -4.78 -0.79
N SER A 59 17.48 -5.96 -0.26
CA SER A 59 18.23 -7.19 -0.48
C SER A 59 17.34 -8.41 -0.65
N PHE A 60 17.28 -8.94 -1.85
CA PHE A 60 16.62 -10.22 -2.15
C PHE A 60 17.22 -11.38 -1.33
N ILE A 61 18.56 -11.37 -1.16
CA ILE A 61 19.28 -12.43 -0.43
C ILE A 61 18.85 -12.48 1.04
N GLU A 62 18.62 -11.34 1.68
CA GLU A 62 18.19 -11.32 3.07
C GLU A 62 16.72 -11.77 3.23
N ILE A 63 15.87 -11.45 2.25
CA ILE A 63 14.49 -11.96 2.22
C ILE A 63 14.49 -13.48 2.00
N ASP A 64 15.32 -14.01 1.11
CA ASP A 64 15.46 -15.46 0.89
C ASP A 64 15.95 -16.18 2.14
N LYS A 65 16.92 -15.63 2.86
CA LYS A 65 17.37 -16.18 4.15
C LYS A 65 16.26 -16.17 5.20
N LEU A 66 15.48 -15.10 5.26
CA LEU A 66 14.34 -14.99 6.16
C LEU A 66 13.29 -16.06 5.82
N GLN A 67 12.98 -16.26 4.53
CA GLN A 67 12.06 -17.27 4.04
C GLN A 67 12.50 -18.70 4.43
N GLN A 68 13.80 -19.01 4.32
CA GLN A 68 14.33 -20.30 4.73
C GLN A 68 14.20 -20.56 6.24
N ARG A 69 14.30 -19.50 7.05
CA ARG A 69 14.21 -19.59 8.52
C ARG A 69 12.77 -19.70 9.01
N HIS A 70 11.83 -19.04 8.33
CA HIS A 70 10.42 -18.98 8.70
C HIS A 70 9.52 -19.48 7.55
N PRO A 71 9.60 -20.79 7.21
CA PRO A 71 8.88 -21.33 6.05
C PRO A 71 7.35 -21.34 6.21
N GLU A 72 6.84 -21.05 7.40
CA GLU A 72 5.40 -20.97 7.70
C GLU A 72 4.75 -19.66 7.24
N ILE A 73 5.54 -18.64 6.83
CA ILE A 73 5.09 -17.35 6.33
C ILE A 73 5.71 -17.13 4.95
N ASN A 74 4.93 -16.67 4.00
CA ASN A 74 5.44 -16.25 2.69
C ASN A 74 5.92 -14.81 2.77
N PHE A 75 7.22 -14.57 2.67
CA PHE A 75 7.79 -13.23 2.57
C PHE A 75 7.90 -12.83 1.11
N ARG A 76 7.32 -11.70 0.76
CA ARG A 76 7.29 -11.19 -0.61
C ARG A 76 8.28 -10.03 -0.77
N ALA A 77 9.16 -10.20 -1.75
CA ALA A 77 10.06 -9.14 -2.19
C ALA A 77 9.24 -8.12 -2.98
N GLY A 78 8.94 -6.99 -2.40
CA GLY A 78 8.16 -5.93 -3.02
C GLY A 78 8.87 -4.58 -2.96
N ILE A 79 8.27 -3.59 -3.62
CA ILE A 79 8.73 -2.19 -3.58
C ILE A 79 7.52 -1.27 -3.74
N GLU A 80 7.56 -0.10 -3.11
CA GLU A 80 6.63 0.98 -3.36
C GLU A 80 7.29 2.01 -4.28
N ILE A 81 6.75 2.12 -5.50
CA ILE A 81 7.15 3.12 -6.48
C ILE A 81 6.28 4.35 -6.31
N ASP A 82 6.90 5.51 -6.18
CA ASP A 82 6.18 6.76 -6.06
C ASP A 82 6.58 7.79 -7.14
N ASN A 83 5.89 8.91 -7.16
CA ASN A 83 6.09 9.99 -8.12
C ASN A 83 7.00 11.11 -7.59
N ASP A 84 7.90 10.83 -6.64
CA ASP A 84 8.87 11.79 -6.13
C ASP A 84 9.69 12.39 -7.29
N PRO A 85 9.66 13.72 -7.49
CA PRO A 85 10.33 14.36 -8.61
C PRO A 85 11.85 14.17 -8.62
N GLU A 86 12.46 13.88 -7.46
CA GLU A 86 13.90 13.68 -7.34
C GLU A 86 14.33 12.22 -7.58
N THR A 87 13.47 11.25 -7.25
CA THR A 87 13.87 9.84 -7.22
C THR A 87 13.11 8.93 -8.18
N SER A 88 11.92 9.32 -8.64
CA SER A 88 11.04 8.46 -9.45
C SER A 88 11.72 7.92 -10.73
N GLN A 89 12.48 8.74 -11.45
CA GLN A 89 13.20 8.28 -12.64
C GLN A 89 14.19 7.15 -12.32
N SER A 90 14.96 7.30 -11.24
CA SER A 90 15.93 6.28 -10.80
C SER A 90 15.23 5.07 -10.20
N GLY A 91 14.07 5.26 -9.57
CA GLY A 91 13.21 4.22 -9.03
C GLY A 91 12.68 3.31 -10.14
N PHE A 92 12.07 3.90 -11.16
CA PHE A 92 11.58 3.14 -12.33
C PHE A 92 12.71 2.42 -13.07
N ALA A 93 13.88 3.04 -13.24
CA ALA A 93 15.04 2.39 -13.88
C ALA A 93 15.55 1.19 -13.06
N TRP A 94 15.51 1.26 -11.73
CA TRP A 94 15.84 0.15 -10.86
C TRP A 94 14.76 -0.94 -10.92
N LEU A 95 13.50 -0.55 -10.92
CA LEU A 95 12.35 -1.45 -11.03
C LEU A 95 12.42 -2.26 -12.33
N GLU A 96 12.57 -1.61 -13.47
CA GLU A 96 12.70 -2.29 -14.79
C GLU A 96 13.80 -3.36 -14.76
N LYS A 97 14.96 -3.05 -14.19
CA LYS A 97 16.11 -3.96 -14.09
C LYS A 97 15.87 -5.16 -13.16
N ASN A 98 15.02 -5.00 -12.14
CA ASN A 98 14.82 -6.01 -11.10
C ASN A 98 13.39 -6.61 -11.09
N TYR A 99 12.53 -6.23 -12.03
CA TYR A 99 11.12 -6.60 -12.06
C TYR A 99 10.90 -8.10 -11.88
N ASP A 100 11.54 -8.93 -12.69
CA ASP A 100 11.41 -10.38 -12.65
C ASP A 100 11.84 -11.01 -11.29
N LYS A 101 12.61 -10.27 -10.48
CA LYS A 101 13.02 -10.73 -9.15
C LYS A 101 12.02 -10.37 -8.06
N LEU A 102 11.20 -9.35 -8.28
CA LEU A 102 10.18 -8.92 -7.35
C LEU A 102 8.98 -9.88 -7.38
N ASP A 103 8.25 -9.92 -6.30
CA ASP A 103 6.98 -10.62 -6.20
C ASP A 103 5.79 -9.66 -6.34
N PHE A 104 6.00 -8.38 -5.96
CA PHE A 104 4.93 -7.42 -5.80
C PHE A 104 5.43 -5.97 -5.93
N VAL A 105 4.66 -5.13 -6.64
CA VAL A 105 4.94 -3.70 -6.80
C VAL A 105 3.71 -2.89 -6.44
N LEU A 106 3.86 -1.99 -5.46
CA LEU A 106 2.91 -0.94 -5.13
C LEU A 106 3.18 0.31 -5.96
N GLY A 107 2.12 0.96 -6.45
CA GLY A 107 2.19 2.28 -7.05
C GLY A 107 1.53 3.31 -6.14
N SER A 108 2.22 4.39 -5.83
CA SER A 108 1.74 5.44 -4.94
C SER A 108 1.97 6.85 -5.50
N VAL A 109 1.25 7.82 -4.94
CA VAL A 109 1.43 9.25 -5.24
C VAL A 109 1.55 10.00 -3.93
N HIS A 110 2.70 10.67 -3.73
CA HIS A 110 3.01 11.51 -2.57
C HIS A 110 3.24 12.99 -2.96
N PHE A 111 3.31 13.27 -4.26
CA PHE A 111 3.56 14.61 -4.78
C PHE A 111 2.53 15.01 -5.82
N VAL A 112 2.07 16.26 -5.74
CA VAL A 112 1.26 16.90 -6.78
C VAL A 112 1.95 18.20 -7.17
N GLU A 113 2.35 18.32 -8.45
CA GLU A 113 3.09 19.50 -8.95
C GLU A 113 4.35 19.85 -8.11
N GLY A 114 5.04 18.82 -7.59
CA GLY A 114 6.20 18.99 -6.71
C GLY A 114 5.87 19.29 -5.24
N PHE A 115 4.60 19.42 -4.89
CA PHE A 115 4.14 19.57 -3.52
C PHE A 115 4.00 18.22 -2.83
N ALA A 116 4.80 17.97 -1.77
CA ALA A 116 4.71 16.80 -0.91
C ALA A 116 3.49 16.96 0.02
N PHE A 117 2.31 16.68 -0.50
CA PHE A 117 1.03 17.02 0.12
C PHE A 117 0.76 16.24 1.42
N ASP A 118 1.34 15.07 1.60
CA ASP A 118 1.16 14.20 2.77
C ASP A 118 2.14 14.50 3.91
N HIS A 119 3.13 15.37 3.68
CA HIS A 119 4.14 15.67 4.67
C HIS A 119 3.69 16.78 5.65
N PRO A 120 3.71 16.53 7.00
CA PRO A 120 3.15 17.46 7.99
C PRO A 120 3.72 18.87 7.97
N HIS A 121 4.99 19.03 7.58
CA HIS A 121 5.62 20.36 7.52
C HIS A 121 5.02 21.25 6.43
N TYR A 122 4.35 20.67 5.43
CA TYR A 122 3.81 21.39 4.29
C TYR A 122 2.29 21.61 4.36
N ILE A 123 1.63 21.33 5.48
CA ILE A 123 0.17 21.51 5.63
C ILE A 123 -0.29 22.92 5.23
N LYS A 124 0.48 23.94 5.56
CA LYS A 124 0.14 25.35 5.21
C LYS A 124 0.23 25.63 3.71
N GLU A 125 0.95 24.81 2.97
CA GLU A 125 1.08 24.98 1.51
C GLU A 125 -0.25 24.74 0.79
N TYR A 126 -1.18 23.97 1.40
CA TYR A 126 -2.53 23.78 0.84
C TYR A 126 -3.27 25.08 0.58
N GLU A 127 -3.00 26.14 1.37
CA GLU A 127 -3.60 27.47 1.19
C GLU A 127 -3.22 28.13 -0.15
N LYS A 128 -2.17 27.65 -0.81
CA LYS A 128 -1.69 28.18 -2.09
C LYS A 128 -2.35 27.53 -3.31
N TYR A 129 -3.09 26.44 -3.11
CA TYR A 129 -3.64 25.64 -4.18
C TYR A 129 -5.17 25.68 -4.17
N ASP A 130 -5.76 25.57 -5.34
CA ASP A 130 -7.16 25.17 -5.47
C ASP A 130 -7.30 23.68 -5.13
N ILE A 131 -8.11 23.37 -4.14
CA ILE A 131 -8.25 21.99 -3.66
C ILE A 131 -8.84 21.05 -4.72
N ASN A 132 -9.77 21.53 -5.55
CA ASN A 132 -10.35 20.72 -6.61
C ASN A 132 -9.30 20.42 -7.69
N HIS A 133 -8.44 21.39 -8.02
CA HIS A 133 -7.31 21.20 -8.92
C HIS A 133 -6.33 20.15 -8.37
N LEU A 134 -5.94 20.26 -7.07
CA LEU A 134 -5.05 19.27 -6.44
C LEU A 134 -5.60 17.84 -6.54
N TYR A 135 -6.90 17.65 -6.31
CA TYR A 135 -7.52 16.33 -6.43
C TYR A 135 -7.47 15.82 -7.87
N ARG A 136 -7.76 16.67 -8.87
CA ARG A 136 -7.69 16.28 -10.29
C ARG A 136 -6.29 15.84 -10.68
N GLU A 137 -5.26 16.60 -10.31
CA GLU A 137 -3.86 16.26 -10.63
C GLU A 137 -3.39 15.04 -9.84
N TYR A 138 -3.81 14.88 -8.57
CA TYR A 138 -3.53 13.67 -7.79
C TYR A 138 -4.03 12.40 -8.49
N TYR A 139 -5.31 12.37 -8.87
CA TYR A 139 -5.90 11.22 -9.53
C TYR A 139 -5.35 11.02 -10.96
N LYS A 140 -4.96 12.07 -11.64
CA LYS A 140 -4.24 11.97 -12.92
C LYS A 140 -2.87 11.30 -12.74
N ASN A 141 -2.13 11.66 -11.70
CA ASN A 141 -0.85 11.00 -11.36
C ASN A 141 -1.06 9.52 -11.03
N LEU A 142 -2.10 9.17 -10.26
CA LEU A 142 -2.46 7.76 -10.00
C LEU A 142 -2.71 7.00 -11.30
N ARG A 143 -3.47 7.56 -12.25
CA ARG A 143 -3.70 6.93 -13.56
C ARG A 143 -2.40 6.74 -14.34
N THR A 144 -1.50 7.71 -14.27
CA THR A 144 -0.18 7.62 -14.95
C THR A 144 0.65 6.46 -14.39
N ILE A 145 0.72 6.32 -13.07
CA ILE A 145 1.43 5.22 -12.41
C ILE A 145 0.75 3.89 -12.72
N ALA A 146 -0.57 3.81 -12.59
CA ALA A 146 -1.35 2.61 -12.88
C ALA A 146 -1.14 2.08 -14.31
N ALA A 147 -0.98 2.99 -15.28
CA ALA A 147 -0.76 2.66 -16.69
C ALA A 147 0.71 2.38 -17.04
N SER A 148 1.64 2.41 -16.09
CA SER A 148 3.08 2.23 -16.37
C SER A 148 3.46 0.82 -16.83
N GLY A 149 2.62 -0.18 -16.56
CA GLY A 149 2.86 -1.59 -16.90
C GLY A 149 3.70 -2.37 -15.88
N PHE A 150 4.06 -1.75 -14.75
CA PHE A 150 4.91 -2.36 -13.73
C PHE A 150 4.20 -2.60 -12.39
N ILE A 151 2.98 -2.09 -12.21
CA ILE A 151 2.29 -2.07 -10.92
C ILE A 151 1.39 -3.29 -10.76
N ASP A 152 1.33 -3.84 -9.55
CA ASP A 152 0.42 -4.92 -9.17
C ASP A 152 -0.78 -4.40 -8.37
N SER A 153 -0.57 -3.41 -7.51
CA SER A 153 -1.62 -2.79 -6.70
C SER A 153 -1.37 -1.30 -6.50
N MET A 154 -2.44 -0.50 -6.47
CA MET A 154 -2.37 0.91 -6.11
C MET A 154 -2.49 1.07 -4.59
N ALA A 155 -1.52 1.73 -3.96
CA ALA A 155 -1.49 2.02 -2.54
C ALA A 155 -2.47 3.15 -2.19
N HIS A 156 -2.99 3.16 -0.96
CA HIS A 156 -3.76 4.23 -0.31
C HIS A 156 -4.41 5.25 -1.27
N LEU A 157 -5.30 4.77 -2.14
CA LEU A 157 -5.80 5.44 -3.36
C LEU A 157 -6.37 6.86 -3.16
N ASP A 158 -6.71 7.26 -1.95
CA ASP A 158 -7.22 8.58 -1.61
C ASP A 158 -6.41 9.29 -0.50
N LEU A 159 -5.09 9.07 -0.48
CA LEU A 159 -4.15 9.66 0.48
C LEU A 159 -4.24 11.20 0.52
N ILE A 160 -4.60 11.84 -0.58
CA ILE A 160 -4.72 13.30 -0.70
C ILE A 160 -5.61 13.93 0.39
N LYS A 161 -6.55 13.18 0.97
CA LYS A 161 -7.44 13.64 2.05
C LYS A 161 -6.80 13.66 3.44
N ILE A 162 -5.52 13.25 3.59
CA ILE A 162 -4.82 12.98 4.85
C ILE A 162 -4.99 14.07 5.91
N PHE A 163 -4.97 15.34 5.51
CA PHE A 163 -5.12 16.50 6.40
C PHE A 163 -6.52 17.12 6.40
N LYS A 164 -7.53 16.38 5.88
CA LYS A 164 -8.95 16.81 5.87
C LYS A 164 -9.25 18.00 4.97
N PHE A 165 -8.41 18.23 3.96
CA PHE A 165 -8.75 19.13 2.86
C PHE A 165 -9.53 18.33 1.83
N PHE A 166 -10.82 18.63 1.68
CA PHE A 166 -11.71 17.92 0.79
C PHE A 166 -12.09 18.79 -0.41
N PRO A 167 -12.33 18.20 -1.59
CA PRO A 167 -12.83 18.93 -2.73
C PRO A 167 -14.23 19.48 -2.45
N THR A 168 -14.56 20.60 -3.08
CA THR A 168 -15.90 21.20 -3.03
C THR A 168 -16.76 20.80 -4.21
N GLU A 169 -16.17 20.18 -5.21
CA GLU A 169 -16.83 19.64 -6.40
C GLU A 169 -17.02 18.13 -6.29
N ASP A 170 -17.94 17.60 -7.06
CA ASP A 170 -18.13 16.16 -7.20
C ASP A 170 -16.95 15.53 -7.95
N MET A 171 -16.30 14.54 -7.35
CA MET A 171 -15.15 13.82 -7.90
C MET A 171 -15.50 12.41 -8.40
N THR A 172 -16.76 12.05 -8.40
CA THR A 172 -17.23 10.70 -8.77
C THR A 172 -16.73 10.27 -10.15
N GLU A 173 -16.79 11.16 -11.15
CA GLU A 173 -16.31 10.88 -12.51
C GLU A 173 -14.79 10.59 -12.52
N ILE A 174 -14.00 11.37 -11.77
CA ILE A 174 -12.55 11.19 -11.68
C ILE A 174 -12.18 9.88 -10.96
N TYR A 175 -12.95 9.50 -9.95
CA TYR A 175 -12.80 8.19 -9.29
C TYR A 175 -13.12 7.06 -10.28
N ASP A 176 -14.20 7.17 -11.02
CA ASP A 176 -14.61 6.17 -12.00
C ASP A 176 -13.58 5.98 -13.12
N GLU A 177 -13.06 7.09 -13.68
CA GLU A 177 -11.96 7.07 -14.66
C GLU A 177 -10.72 6.38 -14.11
N THR A 178 -10.33 6.70 -12.87
CA THR A 178 -9.13 6.13 -12.24
C THR A 178 -9.31 4.63 -11.99
N LEU A 179 -10.47 4.23 -11.48
CA LEU A 179 -10.79 2.82 -11.27
C LEU A 179 -10.87 2.05 -12.61
N SER A 180 -11.31 2.70 -13.68
CA SER A 180 -11.33 2.11 -15.02
C SER A 180 -9.90 1.81 -15.50
N VAL A 181 -8.96 2.75 -15.36
CA VAL A 181 -7.55 2.52 -15.69
C VAL A 181 -6.94 1.40 -14.85
N ILE A 182 -7.23 1.35 -13.53
CA ILE A 182 -6.79 0.29 -12.62
C ILE A 182 -7.32 -1.07 -13.10
N LYS A 183 -8.61 -1.15 -13.46
CA LYS A 183 -9.23 -2.39 -13.96
C LYS A 183 -8.63 -2.85 -15.28
N GLU A 184 -8.46 -1.93 -16.25
CA GLU A 184 -7.91 -2.21 -17.57
C GLU A 184 -6.48 -2.77 -17.51
N ASN A 185 -5.70 -2.32 -16.51
CA ASN A 185 -4.34 -2.83 -16.26
C ASN A 185 -4.31 -4.06 -15.35
N GLY A 186 -5.46 -4.58 -14.92
CA GLY A 186 -5.56 -5.78 -14.10
C GLY A 186 -5.05 -5.64 -12.67
N LEU A 187 -4.90 -4.40 -12.17
CA LEU A 187 -4.34 -4.11 -10.85
C LEU A 187 -5.31 -4.41 -9.72
N SER A 188 -4.78 -4.49 -8.51
CA SER A 188 -5.56 -4.44 -7.27
C SER A 188 -5.55 -3.02 -6.69
N ILE A 189 -6.34 -2.80 -5.65
CA ILE A 189 -6.31 -1.60 -4.80
C ILE A 189 -6.03 -2.04 -3.38
N GLU A 190 -5.20 -1.30 -2.69
CA GLU A 190 -4.92 -1.50 -1.28
C GLU A 190 -6.06 -0.99 -0.40
N ILE A 191 -6.46 -1.78 0.61
CA ILE A 191 -7.25 -1.30 1.76
C ILE A 191 -6.31 -1.21 2.95
N SER A 192 -6.02 0.02 3.38
CA SER A 192 -4.97 0.30 4.36
C SER A 192 -5.49 0.92 5.65
N THR A 193 -4.97 0.42 6.77
CA THR A 193 -5.22 1.01 8.10
C THR A 193 -4.36 2.23 8.40
N ALA A 194 -3.44 2.62 7.53
CA ALA A 194 -2.54 3.76 7.71
C ALA A 194 -3.27 5.03 8.13
N GLY A 195 -4.37 5.35 7.46
CA GLY A 195 -5.12 6.56 7.71
C GLY A 195 -5.72 6.65 9.12
N LEU A 196 -5.91 5.52 9.81
CA LEU A 196 -6.35 5.50 11.22
C LEU A 196 -5.30 6.07 12.18
N ARG A 197 -4.04 6.17 11.75
CA ARG A 197 -2.93 6.77 12.50
C ARG A 197 -2.62 8.20 12.05
N LYS A 198 -3.33 8.69 11.03
CA LYS A 198 -3.14 10.02 10.44
C LYS A 198 -4.28 10.96 10.86
N PRO A 199 -4.17 12.28 10.64
CA PRO A 199 -5.22 13.25 10.99
C PRO A 199 -6.60 12.94 10.43
N ILE A 200 -6.67 12.28 9.28
CA ILE A 200 -7.93 11.87 8.67
C ILE A 200 -8.72 10.91 9.58
N GLY A 201 -8.07 9.94 10.22
CA GLY A 201 -8.70 8.98 11.12
C GLY A 201 -9.58 7.93 10.45
N GLU A 202 -9.34 7.63 9.17
CA GLU A 202 -10.14 6.71 8.34
C GLU A 202 -9.26 5.64 7.70
N ILE A 203 -9.88 4.53 7.26
CA ILE A 203 -9.25 3.54 6.39
C ILE A 203 -9.13 4.14 4.97
N TYR A 204 -8.03 3.87 4.28
CA TYR A 204 -7.86 4.15 2.85
C TYR A 204 -8.24 2.91 2.02
N PRO A 205 -8.90 3.10 0.86
CA PRO A 205 -9.64 4.28 0.50
C PRO A 205 -11.00 4.37 1.21
N ALA A 206 -11.70 5.49 1.01
CA ALA A 206 -13.05 5.70 1.52
C ALA A 206 -14.01 4.61 1.01
N LYS A 207 -15.04 4.28 1.80
CA LYS A 207 -16.03 3.25 1.48
C LYS A 207 -16.70 3.44 0.11
N GLU A 208 -16.88 4.67 -0.29
CA GLU A 208 -17.43 5.01 -1.61
C GLU A 208 -16.55 4.48 -2.74
N ILE A 209 -15.25 4.75 -2.68
CA ILE A 209 -14.28 4.27 -3.69
C ILE A 209 -14.21 2.74 -3.66
N VAL A 210 -14.24 2.11 -2.48
CA VAL A 210 -14.27 0.64 -2.37
C VAL A 210 -15.51 0.05 -3.04
N LYS A 211 -16.69 0.66 -2.86
CA LYS A 211 -17.93 0.20 -3.54
C LYS A 211 -17.82 0.32 -5.06
N MET A 212 -17.36 1.47 -5.56
CA MET A 212 -17.14 1.67 -6.99
C MET A 212 -16.13 0.65 -7.57
N ALA A 213 -15.07 0.33 -6.80
CA ALA A 213 -14.09 -0.68 -7.19
C ALA A 213 -14.70 -2.10 -7.23
N GLN A 214 -15.59 -2.44 -6.28
CA GLN A 214 -16.31 -3.71 -6.28
C GLN A 214 -17.25 -3.84 -7.50
N GLU A 215 -17.93 -2.76 -7.88
CA GLU A 215 -18.80 -2.72 -9.08
C GLU A 215 -18.01 -2.98 -10.38
N LYS A 216 -16.69 -2.67 -10.37
CA LYS A 216 -15.78 -2.95 -11.48
C LYS A 216 -15.04 -4.30 -11.33
N ASP A 217 -15.36 -5.13 -10.34
CA ASP A 217 -14.64 -6.39 -10.04
C ASP A 217 -13.13 -6.17 -9.84
N ILE A 218 -12.72 -5.10 -9.18
CA ILE A 218 -11.34 -4.86 -8.81
C ILE A 218 -11.05 -5.61 -7.50
N SER A 219 -9.95 -6.36 -7.46
CA SER A 219 -9.51 -7.07 -6.25
C SER A 219 -8.77 -6.14 -5.29
N PHE A 220 -8.70 -6.55 -4.02
CA PHE A 220 -8.08 -5.75 -2.96
C PHE A 220 -6.90 -6.48 -2.33
N THR A 221 -5.80 -5.77 -2.07
CA THR A 221 -4.79 -6.13 -1.07
C THR A 221 -5.17 -5.50 0.27
N ILE A 222 -4.60 -5.99 1.37
CA ILE A 222 -4.78 -5.40 2.70
C ILE A 222 -3.43 -5.03 3.29
N ALA A 223 -3.39 -3.93 4.04
CA ALA A 223 -2.14 -3.36 4.49
C ALA A 223 -2.23 -2.54 5.77
N SER A 224 -1.11 -2.47 6.48
CA SER A 224 -0.95 -1.57 7.62
C SER A 224 -0.10 -0.35 7.29
N ASP A 225 0.72 -0.37 6.25
CA ASP A 225 1.71 0.67 5.94
C ASP A 225 2.60 0.92 7.17
N ALA A 226 3.13 -0.18 7.71
CA ALA A 226 3.91 -0.14 8.93
C ALA A 226 5.36 0.27 8.66
N HIS A 227 5.85 1.25 9.43
CA HIS A 227 7.25 1.71 9.41
C HIS A 227 8.06 1.17 10.60
N SER A 228 7.46 0.29 11.38
CA SER A 228 8.07 -0.45 12.48
C SER A 228 7.37 -1.79 12.60
N TYR A 229 8.12 -2.86 12.88
CA TYR A 229 7.51 -4.17 13.15
C TYR A 229 6.47 -4.14 14.28
N LYS A 230 6.54 -3.15 15.19
CA LYS A 230 5.56 -2.95 16.27
C LYS A 230 4.20 -2.50 15.75
N ASP A 231 4.19 -1.85 14.59
CA ASP A 231 2.99 -1.35 13.93
C ASP A 231 2.45 -2.30 12.85
N LEU A 232 3.11 -3.45 12.65
CA LEU A 232 2.65 -4.48 11.72
C LEU A 232 1.22 -4.89 12.05
N SER A 233 0.34 -4.84 11.06
CA SER A 233 -1.10 -5.12 11.19
C SER A 233 -1.82 -4.26 12.25
N HIS A 234 -1.34 -3.04 12.48
CA HIS A 234 -1.97 -2.13 13.43
C HIS A 234 -3.42 -1.80 13.03
N ASN A 235 -4.36 -1.84 13.98
CA ASN A 235 -5.80 -1.68 13.75
C ASN A 235 -6.44 -2.75 12.82
N TYR A 236 -5.89 -3.93 12.69
CA TYR A 236 -6.47 -5.01 11.87
C TYR A 236 -7.82 -5.52 12.40
N ASP A 237 -8.13 -5.30 13.66
CA ASP A 237 -9.48 -5.48 14.21
C ASP A 237 -10.50 -4.56 13.52
N LYS A 238 -10.14 -3.29 13.29
CA LYS A 238 -10.97 -2.33 12.55
C LYS A 238 -11.04 -2.66 11.06
N LEU A 239 -9.92 -3.12 10.48
CA LEU A 239 -9.88 -3.59 9.10
C LEU A 239 -10.81 -4.79 8.90
N ALA A 240 -10.77 -5.77 9.80
CA ALA A 240 -11.64 -6.94 9.74
C ALA A 240 -13.14 -6.54 9.78
N ASN A 241 -13.51 -5.58 10.63
CA ASN A 241 -14.86 -5.05 10.67
C ASN A 241 -15.24 -4.32 9.36
N PHE A 242 -14.31 -3.53 8.80
CA PHE A 242 -14.50 -2.85 7.52
C PHE A 242 -14.70 -3.85 6.37
N LEU A 243 -13.86 -4.89 6.28
CA LEU A 243 -14.00 -5.93 5.25
C LEU A 243 -15.34 -6.67 5.36
N ASN A 244 -15.77 -7.01 6.58
CA ASN A 244 -17.08 -7.62 6.80
C ASN A 244 -18.22 -6.69 6.38
N GLU A 245 -18.18 -5.41 6.73
CA GLU A 245 -19.19 -4.42 6.34
C GLU A 245 -19.27 -4.26 4.80
N MET A 246 -18.11 -4.31 4.14
CA MET A 246 -18.01 -4.22 2.68
C MET A 246 -18.23 -5.57 1.97
N ASN A 247 -18.53 -6.67 2.69
CA ASN A 247 -18.68 -8.03 2.16
C ASN A 247 -17.42 -8.51 1.39
N ILE A 248 -16.22 -8.12 1.81
CA ILE A 248 -14.95 -8.55 1.23
C ILE A 248 -14.43 -9.75 2.02
N SER A 249 -14.58 -10.95 1.48
CA SER A 249 -14.12 -12.21 2.08
C SER A 249 -12.80 -12.72 1.51
N LYS A 250 -12.35 -12.18 0.38
CA LYS A 250 -11.12 -12.56 -0.30
C LYS A 250 -10.25 -11.34 -0.56
N VAL A 251 -8.94 -11.54 -0.44
CA VAL A 251 -7.91 -10.53 -0.74
C VAL A 251 -6.89 -11.09 -1.71
N ALA A 252 -6.25 -10.20 -2.47
CA ALA A 252 -5.19 -10.55 -3.39
C ALA A 252 -3.87 -10.69 -2.65
N VAL A 253 -3.13 -11.74 -2.99
CA VAL A 253 -1.72 -11.96 -2.66
C VAL A 253 -0.95 -12.19 -3.96
N TYR A 254 0.34 -11.91 -3.94
CA TYR A 254 1.16 -11.95 -5.14
C TYR A 254 2.42 -12.78 -4.96
N GLU A 255 2.80 -13.48 -6.03
CA GLU A 255 4.08 -14.15 -6.17
C GLU A 255 4.54 -14.01 -7.62
N LYS A 256 5.69 -13.37 -7.84
CA LYS A 256 6.20 -13.05 -9.19
C LYS A 256 5.13 -12.40 -10.06
N HIS A 257 4.51 -11.36 -9.52
CA HIS A 257 3.43 -10.58 -10.14
C HIS A 257 2.14 -11.37 -10.46
N LYS A 258 2.08 -12.63 -10.04
CA LYS A 258 0.90 -13.46 -10.24
C LYS A 258 -0.06 -13.31 -9.06
N LYS A 259 -1.21 -12.73 -9.36
CA LYS A 259 -2.29 -12.51 -8.40
C LYS A 259 -3.03 -13.81 -8.07
N THR A 260 -3.20 -14.09 -6.79
CA THR A 260 -4.05 -15.16 -6.27
C THR A 260 -5.02 -14.57 -5.23
N LEU A 261 -6.28 -14.99 -5.27
CA LEU A 261 -7.26 -14.58 -4.27
C LEU A 261 -7.33 -15.63 -3.15
N ILE A 262 -7.03 -15.21 -1.93
CA ILE A 262 -7.11 -16.05 -0.73
C ILE A 262 -8.22 -15.54 0.21
N ASN A 263 -8.63 -16.37 1.18
CA ASN A 263 -9.51 -15.89 2.24
C ASN A 263 -8.81 -14.76 3.02
N ALA A 264 -9.52 -13.66 3.23
CA ALA A 264 -9.00 -12.55 4.03
C ALA A 264 -8.79 -12.97 5.49
N PHE A 265 -9.63 -13.85 5.99
CA PHE A 265 -9.66 -14.32 7.37
C PHE A 265 -9.02 -15.72 7.50
N LEU A 266 -8.33 -15.93 8.63
CA LEU A 266 -7.72 -17.20 9.03
C LEU A 266 -8.75 -18.17 9.61
#